data_7f316e3ddf16d29855189dc286cc8e8d
#
_entry.id   7f316e3ddf16d29855189dc286cc8e8d
#
_cell.length_a   1.000
_cell.length_b   1.000
_cell.length_c   1.000
_cell.angle_alpha   90.00
_cell.angle_beta   90.00
_cell.angle_gamma   90.00
#
_symmetry.space_group_name_H-M   'P 1'
#
loop_
_entity.id
_entity.type
_entity.pdbx_description
1 polymer ?
#
loop_
_entity_poly.entity_id
_entity_poly.type
_entity_poly.pdbx_seq_one_letter_code
_entity_poly.pdbx_strand_id
1 'polypeptide(L)'
;MSTNSQGKSQKPVSAKDRRDKAAAARAAQEAAETRRDRTIKIVGGLGVLVVVGAIIGGAVWQSRSSSSANGSSTVLPSPNPDAPLPKGVVNSGENAYAVPVADAPATAPLLQVWEDFQCPSCKSLEEANGQGIEELATSGKARVFWRPTAFLDPKLANENAKNKAPDSSHRAIAAWGCAIDAGKTREYHDIVFKNQPAVEGTGYTNAALLDFGTQSGITGDAYTTFEKCVNDGTYLGWAVNSLKAFNDGAIPGTPAGYLDGTEIKSDVLADKAKLDALVAGATK
;
A
#
# COMPACT_ATOMS: atom_id res chain seq x y z
N MET A 1 -80.31 -15.10 -16.61
CA MET A 1 -79.80 -13.83 -16.03
C MET A 1 -78.42 -13.60 -16.48
N SER A 2 -78.26 -12.70 -17.47
CA SER A 2 -76.97 -12.31 -18.04
C SER A 2 -76.25 -11.27 -17.16
N THR A 3 -75.05 -11.47 -16.82
CA THR A 3 -74.14 -10.39 -16.30
C THR A 3 -73.04 -10.10 -17.27
N ASN A 4 -73.17 -8.92 -17.84
CA ASN A 4 -72.32 -8.34 -18.85
C ASN A 4 -71.02 -7.78 -18.16
N SER A 5 -69.85 -8.33 -18.43
CA SER A 5 -68.55 -7.80 -17.99
C SER A 5 -67.94 -6.98 -19.13
N GLN A 6 -68.04 -5.65 -19.00
CA GLN A 6 -67.41 -4.71 -19.93
C GLN A 6 -65.89 -4.67 -19.70
N GLY A 7 -65.14 -5.23 -20.63
CA GLY A 7 -63.68 -5.07 -20.73
C GLY A 7 -63.30 -3.62 -21.12
N LYS A 8 -62.66 -2.88 -20.24
CA LYS A 8 -62.05 -1.57 -20.57
C LYS A 8 -60.85 -1.79 -21.50
N SER A 9 -61.01 -1.43 -22.76
CA SER A 9 -59.93 -1.36 -23.75
C SER A 9 -58.91 -0.27 -23.32
N GLN A 10 -57.72 -0.64 -22.94
CA GLN A 10 -56.62 0.30 -22.72
C GLN A 10 -56.08 0.75 -24.07
N LYS A 11 -56.08 2.07 -24.32
CA LYS A 11 -55.44 2.65 -25.51
C LYS A 11 -53.93 2.33 -25.52
N PRO A 12 -53.33 2.01 -26.70
CA PRO A 12 -51.88 1.74 -26.76
C PRO A 12 -51.08 2.99 -26.42
N VAL A 13 -50.14 2.85 -25.47
CA VAL A 13 -49.25 3.92 -25.04
C VAL A 13 -48.35 4.34 -26.19
N SER A 14 -48.30 5.63 -26.52
CA SER A 14 -47.54 6.15 -27.65
C SER A 14 -46.04 5.89 -27.52
N ALA A 15 -45.33 5.82 -28.66
CA ALA A 15 -43.89 5.65 -28.64
C ALA A 15 -43.15 6.81 -27.92
N LYS A 16 -43.75 8.00 -27.92
CA LYS A 16 -43.27 9.17 -27.18
C LYS A 16 -43.37 8.95 -25.68
N ASP A 17 -44.52 8.49 -25.16
CA ASP A 17 -44.74 8.25 -23.73
C ASP A 17 -43.82 7.16 -23.18
N ARG A 18 -43.45 6.16 -24.01
CA ARG A 18 -42.47 5.13 -23.62
C ARG A 18 -41.05 5.71 -23.49
N ARG A 19 -40.65 6.60 -24.42
CA ARG A 19 -39.34 7.28 -24.36
C ARG A 19 -39.27 8.22 -23.17
N ASP A 20 -40.28 8.99 -22.90
CA ASP A 20 -40.36 9.92 -21.79
C ASP A 20 -40.31 9.18 -20.43
N LYS A 21 -41.02 8.05 -20.30
CA LYS A 21 -40.93 7.18 -19.13
C LYS A 21 -39.56 6.55 -18.95
N ALA A 22 -38.91 6.12 -20.04
CA ALA A 22 -37.56 5.56 -19.98
C ALA A 22 -36.51 6.62 -19.59
N ALA A 23 -36.66 7.86 -20.10
CA ALA A 23 -35.79 8.97 -19.73
C ALA A 23 -35.97 9.37 -18.25
N ALA A 24 -37.21 9.43 -17.78
CA ALA A 24 -37.52 9.72 -16.37
C ALA A 24 -36.99 8.63 -15.42
N ALA A 25 -37.06 7.34 -15.83
CA ALA A 25 -36.51 6.24 -15.04
C ALA A 25 -34.99 6.31 -14.91
N ARG A 26 -34.29 6.65 -16.01
CA ARG A 26 -32.82 6.84 -15.99
C ARG A 26 -32.42 8.00 -15.08
N ALA A 27 -33.07 9.15 -15.21
CA ALA A 27 -32.82 10.32 -14.37
C ALA A 27 -33.08 10.03 -12.86
N ALA A 28 -34.08 9.22 -12.56
CA ALA A 28 -34.38 8.79 -11.19
C ALA A 28 -33.29 7.83 -10.64
N GLN A 29 -32.74 6.94 -11.48
CA GLN A 29 -31.65 6.06 -11.10
C GLN A 29 -30.36 6.85 -10.83
N GLU A 30 -29.98 7.76 -11.71
CA GLU A 30 -28.80 8.63 -11.54
C GLU A 30 -28.91 9.50 -10.28
N ALA A 31 -30.11 10.04 -10.00
CA ALA A 31 -30.34 10.80 -8.77
C ALA A 31 -30.28 9.92 -7.50
N ALA A 32 -30.71 8.67 -7.58
CA ALA A 32 -30.63 7.71 -6.47
C ALA A 32 -29.19 7.29 -6.19
N GLU A 33 -28.38 7.04 -7.23
CA GLU A 33 -26.96 6.71 -7.11
C GLU A 33 -26.18 7.88 -6.49
N THR A 34 -26.41 9.10 -6.97
CA THR A 34 -25.77 10.30 -6.43
C THR A 34 -26.11 10.54 -4.95
N ARG A 35 -27.36 10.27 -4.54
CA ARG A 35 -27.77 10.34 -3.12
C ARG A 35 -27.12 9.25 -2.28
N ARG A 36 -27.06 8.02 -2.80
CA ARG A 36 -26.39 6.89 -2.13
C ARG A 36 -24.92 7.16 -1.91
N ASP A 37 -24.20 7.68 -2.92
CA ASP A 37 -22.79 8.06 -2.83
C ASP A 37 -22.53 9.16 -1.81
N ARG A 38 -23.41 10.19 -1.76
CA ARG A 38 -23.33 11.23 -0.72
C ARG A 38 -23.56 10.68 0.67
N THR A 39 -24.54 9.77 0.82
CA THR A 39 -24.87 9.16 2.11
C THR A 39 -23.73 8.27 2.59
N ILE A 40 -23.12 7.47 1.71
CA ILE A 40 -21.95 6.64 2.04
C ILE A 40 -20.76 7.50 2.45
N LYS A 41 -20.49 8.62 1.76
CA LYS A 41 -19.40 9.54 2.11
C LYS A 41 -19.64 10.24 3.46
N ILE A 42 -20.90 10.60 3.78
CA ILE A 42 -21.23 11.26 5.05
C ILE A 42 -21.26 10.27 6.21
N VAL A 43 -21.89 9.10 6.04
CA VAL A 43 -21.99 8.09 7.10
C VAL A 43 -20.65 7.40 7.33
N GLY A 44 -19.86 7.14 6.27
CA GLY A 44 -18.50 6.63 6.38
C GLY A 44 -17.56 7.62 7.09
N GLY A 45 -17.64 8.91 6.74
CA GLY A 45 -16.84 9.95 7.39
C GLY A 45 -17.18 10.17 8.87
N LEU A 46 -18.46 10.12 9.25
CA LEU A 46 -18.90 10.25 10.65
C LEU A 46 -18.58 8.98 11.47
N GLY A 47 -18.72 7.79 10.89
CA GLY A 47 -18.38 6.53 11.56
C GLY A 47 -16.89 6.44 11.91
N VAL A 48 -16.01 6.88 11.01
CA VAL A 48 -14.57 6.93 11.24
C VAL A 48 -14.20 7.93 12.35
N LEU A 49 -14.87 9.09 12.40
CA LEU A 49 -14.60 10.09 13.44
C LEU A 49 -14.98 9.61 14.86
N VAL A 50 -16.04 8.81 15.00
CA VAL A 50 -16.45 8.27 16.31
C VAL A 50 -15.52 7.16 16.78
N VAL A 51 -15.06 6.28 15.89
CA VAL A 51 -14.12 5.20 16.22
C VAL A 51 -12.73 5.76 16.53
N VAL A 52 -12.24 6.73 15.75
CA VAL A 52 -10.97 7.41 16.01
C VAL A 52 -11.03 8.22 17.32
N GLY A 53 -12.16 8.88 17.61
CA GLY A 53 -12.36 9.60 18.86
C GLY A 53 -12.33 8.71 20.11
N ALA A 54 -12.85 7.48 20.04
CA ALA A 54 -12.85 6.52 21.15
C ALA A 54 -11.45 5.89 21.37
N ILE A 55 -10.67 5.67 20.31
CA ILE A 55 -9.31 5.13 20.41
C ILE A 55 -8.35 6.22 20.94
N ILE A 56 -8.48 7.47 20.49
CA ILE A 56 -7.64 8.58 20.95
C ILE A 56 -7.96 8.95 22.39
N GLY A 57 -9.23 8.90 22.82
CA GLY A 57 -9.64 9.18 24.21
C GLY A 57 -9.10 8.18 25.22
N GLY A 58 -8.97 6.89 24.85
CA GLY A 58 -8.41 5.84 25.69
C GLY A 58 -6.87 5.91 25.83
N ALA A 59 -6.17 6.25 24.75
CA ALA A 59 -4.71 6.33 24.72
C ALA A 59 -4.17 7.58 25.44
N VAL A 60 -4.90 8.70 25.40
CA VAL A 60 -4.47 9.96 26.05
C VAL A 60 -4.52 9.89 27.59
N TRP A 61 -5.33 9.00 28.17
CA TRP A 61 -5.38 8.85 29.62
C TRP A 61 -4.24 7.99 30.17
N GLN A 62 -3.63 7.13 29.36
CA GLN A 62 -2.52 6.25 29.77
C GLN A 62 -1.12 6.86 29.58
N SER A 63 -0.98 7.93 28.79
CA SER A 63 0.34 8.53 28.47
C SER A 63 0.64 9.84 29.19
N ARG A 64 0.12 10.05 30.40
CA ARG A 64 0.56 11.18 31.25
C ARG A 64 1.83 10.91 32.05
N SER A 65 2.63 9.96 31.66
CA SER A 65 3.95 9.73 32.25
C SER A 65 4.94 9.27 31.20
N SER A 66 5.43 10.16 30.40
CA SER A 66 6.82 10.21 29.92
C SER A 66 6.97 11.20 28.76
N SER A 67 7.74 12.23 29.04
CA SER A 67 8.68 12.97 28.16
C SER A 67 8.25 13.28 26.72
N SER A 68 8.09 14.58 26.48
CA SER A 68 8.29 15.33 25.24
C SER A 68 8.92 14.54 24.08
N ALA A 69 8.11 13.94 23.22
CA ALA A 69 8.55 13.63 21.88
C ALA A 69 8.31 14.88 21.02
N ASN A 70 9.28 15.81 21.04
CA ASN A 70 9.46 16.76 19.98
C ASN A 70 9.52 15.96 18.66
N GLY A 71 8.68 16.29 17.69
CA GLY A 71 8.84 15.82 16.32
C GLY A 71 10.20 16.28 15.79
N SER A 72 11.24 15.50 16.02
CA SER A 72 12.53 15.69 15.38
C SER A 72 12.29 15.54 13.88
N SER A 73 12.40 16.65 13.17
CA SER A 73 12.57 16.64 11.72
C SER A 73 13.88 15.91 11.46
N THR A 74 13.82 14.61 11.23
CA THR A 74 15.01 13.82 10.91
C THR A 74 15.46 14.25 9.53
N VAL A 75 16.55 14.98 9.45
CA VAL A 75 17.15 15.36 8.17
C VAL A 75 17.59 14.08 7.46
N LEU A 76 17.08 13.86 6.25
CA LEU A 76 17.49 12.71 5.46
C LEU A 76 19.00 12.78 5.19
N PRO A 77 19.75 11.66 5.35
CA PRO A 77 21.16 11.63 5.03
C PRO A 77 21.38 11.78 3.52
N SER A 78 22.58 12.17 3.09
CA SER A 78 22.98 12.03 1.70
C SER A 78 23.15 10.56 1.32
N PRO A 79 22.99 10.19 0.03
CA PRO A 79 23.28 8.84 -0.43
C PRO A 79 24.68 8.39 -0.02
N ASN A 80 24.79 7.24 0.63
CA ASN A 80 26.04 6.67 1.10
C ASN A 80 26.01 5.15 0.92
N PRO A 81 26.85 4.56 0.05
CA PRO A 81 26.87 3.11 -0.17
C PRO A 81 27.24 2.31 1.09
N ASP A 82 27.93 2.93 2.05
CA ASP A 82 28.30 2.31 3.32
C ASP A 82 27.24 2.46 4.41
N ALA A 83 26.06 2.99 4.07
CA ALA A 83 24.96 3.10 5.03
C ALA A 83 24.53 1.72 5.55
N PRO A 84 24.15 1.62 6.84
CA PRO A 84 23.65 0.36 7.39
C PRO A 84 22.50 -0.21 6.56
N LEU A 85 22.53 -1.53 6.34
CA LEU A 85 21.47 -2.27 5.67
C LEU A 85 20.78 -3.24 6.64
N PRO A 86 19.46 -3.43 6.52
CA PRO A 86 18.77 -4.47 7.25
C PRO A 86 19.30 -5.87 6.89
N LYS A 87 19.13 -6.81 7.79
CA LYS A 87 19.58 -8.17 7.65
C LYS A 87 19.02 -8.84 6.39
N GLY A 88 19.88 -9.40 5.55
CA GLY A 88 19.47 -10.10 4.33
C GLY A 88 19.14 -9.20 3.14
N VAL A 89 19.17 -7.88 3.29
CA VAL A 89 19.07 -6.94 2.16
C VAL A 89 20.30 -7.08 1.27
N VAL A 90 20.09 -7.07 -0.05
CA VAL A 90 21.17 -7.19 -1.04
C VAL A 90 22.08 -5.96 -0.96
N ASN A 91 23.38 -6.17 -0.78
CA ASN A 91 24.33 -5.09 -0.50
C ASN A 91 25.07 -4.56 -1.73
N SER A 92 24.98 -5.22 -2.90
CA SER A 92 25.78 -4.84 -4.07
C SER A 92 25.20 -5.36 -5.39
N GLY A 93 25.75 -4.85 -6.50
CA GLY A 93 25.34 -5.24 -7.84
C GLY A 93 24.01 -4.61 -8.29
N GLU A 94 23.48 -5.10 -9.38
CA GLU A 94 22.23 -4.56 -9.97
C GLU A 94 21.01 -4.65 -9.04
N ASN A 95 21.04 -5.60 -8.12
CA ASN A 95 19.98 -5.81 -7.14
C ASN A 95 20.27 -5.16 -5.78
N ALA A 96 21.28 -4.30 -5.68
CA ALA A 96 21.58 -3.60 -4.43
C ALA A 96 20.32 -2.94 -3.85
N TYR A 97 20.18 -3.02 -2.52
CA TYR A 97 19.07 -2.48 -1.72
C TYR A 97 17.73 -3.24 -1.83
N ALA A 98 17.68 -4.34 -2.62
CA ALA A 98 16.50 -5.20 -2.71
C ALA A 98 16.32 -6.07 -1.46
N VAL A 99 15.09 -6.38 -1.14
CA VAL A 99 14.68 -7.27 -0.05
C VAL A 99 14.22 -8.60 -0.64
N PRO A 100 14.97 -9.71 -0.45
CA PRO A 100 14.50 -11.03 -0.83
C PRO A 100 13.27 -11.42 0.00
N VAL A 101 12.21 -11.92 -0.67
CA VAL A 101 10.96 -12.32 -0.02
C VAL A 101 11.10 -13.66 0.70
N ALA A 102 11.79 -14.59 0.07
CA ALA A 102 12.10 -15.92 0.62
C ALA A 102 13.33 -16.50 -0.12
N ASP A 103 13.86 -17.59 0.43
CA ASP A 103 14.89 -18.37 -0.25
C ASP A 103 14.29 -19.11 -1.45
N ALA A 104 14.91 -18.97 -2.61
CA ALA A 104 14.55 -19.68 -3.82
C ALA A 104 15.81 -20.14 -4.57
N PRO A 105 15.72 -21.18 -5.41
CA PRO A 105 16.86 -21.64 -6.20
C PRO A 105 17.49 -20.52 -7.03
N ALA A 106 18.80 -20.42 -7.09
CA ALA A 106 19.50 -19.41 -7.86
C ALA A 106 19.17 -19.46 -9.37
N THR A 107 18.73 -20.62 -9.86
CA THR A 107 18.28 -20.85 -11.23
C THR A 107 16.85 -20.43 -11.50
N ALA A 108 16.06 -20.11 -10.46
CA ALA A 108 14.69 -19.60 -10.64
C ALA A 108 14.72 -18.18 -11.25
N PRO A 109 13.74 -17.83 -12.09
CA PRO A 109 13.65 -16.50 -12.67
C PRO A 109 13.55 -15.42 -11.60
N LEU A 110 14.13 -14.25 -11.85
CA LEU A 110 14.14 -13.13 -10.92
C LEU A 110 12.97 -12.20 -11.18
N LEU A 111 12.01 -12.16 -10.26
CA LEU A 111 10.94 -11.19 -10.22
C LEU A 111 11.31 -10.04 -9.30
N GLN A 112 11.38 -8.83 -9.82
CA GLN A 112 11.57 -7.60 -9.05
C GLN A 112 10.28 -6.78 -9.05
N VAL A 113 9.87 -6.28 -7.89
CA VAL A 113 8.69 -5.42 -7.75
C VAL A 113 9.10 -4.14 -7.03
N TRP A 114 9.01 -3.00 -7.74
CA TRP A 114 9.28 -1.68 -7.20
C TRP A 114 8.02 -1.07 -6.62
N GLU A 115 8.09 -0.63 -5.38
CA GLU A 115 6.94 -0.12 -4.63
C GLU A 115 7.30 1.06 -3.75
N ASP A 116 6.33 1.96 -3.59
CA ASP A 116 6.35 3.03 -2.59
C ASP A 116 5.18 2.83 -1.63
N PHE A 117 5.45 2.82 -0.34
CA PHE A 117 4.42 2.61 0.69
C PHE A 117 3.32 3.69 0.69
N GLN A 118 3.54 4.87 0.12
CA GLN A 118 2.50 5.88 -0.05
C GLN A 118 1.72 5.74 -1.36
N CYS A 119 2.14 4.88 -2.31
CA CYS A 119 1.52 4.78 -3.63
C CYS A 119 0.19 4.02 -3.58
N PRO A 120 -0.95 4.64 -3.94
CA PRO A 120 -2.25 3.94 -3.95
C PRO A 120 -2.31 2.78 -4.93
N SER A 121 -1.60 2.87 -6.06
CA SER A 121 -1.53 1.79 -7.04
C SER A 121 -0.73 0.59 -6.53
N CYS A 122 0.29 0.81 -5.67
CA CYS A 122 1.00 -0.28 -4.99
C CYS A 122 0.08 -0.99 -4.00
N LYS A 123 -0.69 -0.25 -3.19
CA LYS A 123 -1.72 -0.86 -2.35
C LYS A 123 -2.69 -1.71 -3.16
N SER A 124 -3.16 -1.20 -4.31
CA SER A 124 -4.07 -1.95 -5.18
C SER A 124 -3.42 -3.23 -5.74
N LEU A 125 -2.12 -3.21 -6.03
CA LEU A 125 -1.36 -4.40 -6.43
C LEU A 125 -1.32 -5.42 -5.29
N GLU A 126 -0.97 -4.99 -4.09
CA GLU A 126 -0.89 -5.85 -2.91
C GLU A 126 -2.25 -6.48 -2.55
N GLU A 127 -3.34 -5.70 -2.63
CA GLU A 127 -4.70 -6.21 -2.45
C GLU A 127 -5.11 -7.21 -3.54
N ALA A 128 -4.66 -7.02 -4.79
CA ALA A 128 -5.04 -7.87 -5.92
C ALA A 128 -4.20 -9.15 -6.02
N ASN A 129 -2.89 -9.07 -5.80
CA ASN A 129 -1.95 -10.18 -6.06
C ASN A 129 -0.72 -10.22 -5.14
N GLY A 130 -0.65 -9.46 -4.05
CA GLY A 130 0.50 -9.48 -3.13
C GLY A 130 0.80 -10.90 -2.63
N GLN A 131 -0.23 -11.62 -2.15
CA GLN A 131 -0.09 -13.01 -1.74
C GLN A 131 0.40 -13.92 -2.88
N GLY A 132 -0.06 -13.72 -4.11
CA GLY A 132 0.38 -14.51 -5.27
C GLY A 132 1.87 -14.28 -5.58
N ILE A 133 2.35 -13.04 -5.45
CA ILE A 133 3.78 -12.70 -5.58
C ILE A 133 4.61 -13.40 -4.49
N GLU A 134 4.15 -13.39 -3.24
CA GLU A 134 4.81 -14.11 -2.14
C GLU A 134 4.81 -15.62 -2.34
N GLU A 135 3.72 -16.19 -2.85
CA GLU A 135 3.63 -17.63 -3.14
C GLU A 135 4.65 -18.06 -4.20
N LEU A 136 4.97 -17.23 -5.19
CA LEU A 136 6.04 -17.50 -6.16
C LEU A 136 7.40 -17.64 -5.46
N ALA A 137 7.69 -16.77 -4.49
CA ALA A 137 8.91 -16.86 -3.69
C ALA A 137 8.93 -18.10 -2.79
N THR A 138 7.90 -18.27 -1.96
CA THR A 138 7.85 -19.33 -0.93
C THR A 138 7.76 -20.73 -1.53
N SER A 139 7.21 -20.86 -2.75
CA SER A 139 7.21 -22.12 -3.51
C SER A 139 8.50 -22.36 -4.31
N GLY A 140 9.44 -21.42 -4.31
CA GLY A 140 10.69 -21.49 -5.06
C GLY A 140 10.53 -21.36 -6.58
N LYS A 141 9.38 -20.94 -7.07
CA LYS A 141 9.11 -20.77 -8.50
C LYS A 141 9.81 -19.54 -9.09
N ALA A 142 9.99 -18.50 -8.27
CA ALA A 142 10.74 -17.31 -8.63
C ALA A 142 11.59 -16.84 -7.45
N ARG A 143 12.70 -16.20 -7.73
CA ARG A 143 13.41 -15.33 -6.76
C ARG A 143 12.66 -14.00 -6.77
N VAL A 144 11.94 -13.68 -5.70
CA VAL A 144 11.17 -12.44 -5.62
C VAL A 144 11.93 -11.44 -4.76
N PHE A 145 12.16 -10.26 -5.32
CA PHE A 145 12.81 -9.13 -4.68
C PHE A 145 11.87 -7.94 -4.62
N TRP A 146 11.48 -7.52 -3.42
CA TRP A 146 10.88 -6.20 -3.24
C TRP A 146 11.94 -5.12 -3.36
N ARG A 147 11.62 -4.09 -4.12
CA ARG A 147 12.47 -2.94 -4.40
C ARG A 147 11.79 -1.69 -3.84
N PRO A 148 11.98 -1.36 -2.55
CA PRO A 148 11.33 -0.19 -1.97
C PRO A 148 11.88 1.09 -2.60
N THR A 149 11.02 2.10 -2.76
CA THR A 149 11.44 3.44 -3.17
C THR A 149 10.63 4.52 -2.46
N ALA A 150 11.22 5.68 -2.27
CA ALA A 150 10.56 6.87 -1.73
C ALA A 150 10.22 7.89 -2.87
N PHE A 151 9.78 7.37 -4.00
CA PHE A 151 9.50 8.10 -5.23
C PHE A 151 8.46 9.22 -5.05
N LEU A 152 7.51 9.05 -4.12
CA LEU A 152 6.46 10.02 -3.86
C LEU A 152 6.84 11.12 -2.88
N ASP A 153 7.83 10.92 -2.00
CA ASP A 153 8.17 11.92 -0.98
C ASP A 153 8.47 13.31 -1.54
N PRO A 154 9.27 13.49 -2.62
CA PRO A 154 9.47 14.82 -3.19
C PRO A 154 8.20 15.47 -3.74
N LYS A 155 7.24 14.66 -4.19
CA LYS A 155 5.96 15.13 -4.76
C LYS A 155 4.95 15.47 -3.68
N LEU A 156 4.99 14.77 -2.53
CA LEU A 156 4.06 14.88 -1.43
C LEU A 156 4.62 15.63 -0.22
N ALA A 157 5.78 16.28 -0.36
CA ALA A 157 6.48 16.92 0.76
C ALA A 157 5.61 17.91 1.54
N ASN A 158 4.82 18.74 0.84
CA ASN A 158 3.95 19.73 1.47
C ASN A 158 2.77 19.07 2.22
N GLU A 159 2.15 18.05 1.63
CA GLU A 159 1.03 17.31 2.19
C GLU A 159 1.48 16.51 3.40
N ASN A 160 2.57 15.80 3.29
CA ASN A 160 3.18 15.05 4.39
C ASN A 160 3.56 15.98 5.57
N ALA A 161 4.14 17.14 5.29
CA ALA A 161 4.50 18.12 6.33
C ALA A 161 3.26 18.66 7.07
N LYS A 162 2.17 18.99 6.36
CA LYS A 162 0.89 19.41 6.95
C LYS A 162 0.33 18.33 7.89
N ASN A 163 0.51 17.07 7.57
CA ASN A 163 0.05 15.92 8.35
C ASN A 163 1.07 15.46 9.40
N LYS A 164 2.15 16.23 9.64
CA LYS A 164 3.24 15.89 10.59
C LYS A 164 3.90 14.54 10.28
N ALA A 165 3.95 14.20 9.02
CA ALA A 165 4.53 12.96 8.50
C ALA A 165 5.56 13.25 7.38
N PRO A 166 6.57 14.15 7.58
CA PRO A 166 7.56 14.47 6.56
C PRO A 166 8.33 13.21 6.16
N ASP A 167 8.80 13.17 4.92
CA ASP A 167 9.63 12.05 4.38
C ASP A 167 9.01 10.67 4.66
N SER A 168 7.71 10.57 4.43
CA SER A 168 6.89 9.46 4.91
C SER A 168 7.28 8.12 4.29
N SER A 169 7.58 8.09 2.98
CA SER A 169 8.05 6.87 2.31
C SER A 169 9.44 6.46 2.81
N HIS A 170 10.39 7.38 2.96
CA HIS A 170 11.71 7.07 3.52
C HIS A 170 11.59 6.49 4.92
N ARG A 171 10.75 7.08 5.79
CA ARG A 171 10.57 6.60 7.16
C ARG A 171 9.85 5.26 7.22
N ALA A 172 8.88 5.02 6.35
CA ALA A 172 8.20 3.72 6.26
C ALA A 172 9.19 2.63 5.81
N ILE A 173 10.04 2.91 4.82
CA ILE A 173 11.11 2.00 4.38
C ILE A 173 12.10 1.73 5.54
N ALA A 174 12.54 2.78 6.24
CA ALA A 174 13.47 2.63 7.36
C ALA A 174 12.86 1.80 8.51
N ALA A 175 11.58 2.02 8.84
CA ALA A 175 10.86 1.24 9.84
C ALA A 175 10.68 -0.23 9.40
N TRP A 176 10.42 -0.46 8.10
CA TRP A 176 10.42 -1.82 7.56
C TRP A 176 11.79 -2.50 7.73
N GLY A 177 12.90 -1.77 7.51
CA GLY A 177 14.23 -2.29 7.79
C GLY A 177 14.41 -2.76 9.24
N CYS A 178 13.88 -2.02 10.20
CA CYS A 178 13.87 -2.42 11.60
C CYS A 178 13.01 -3.68 11.86
N ALA A 179 11.90 -3.82 11.14
CA ALA A 179 11.04 -5.00 11.22
C ALA A 179 11.68 -6.23 10.56
N ILE A 180 12.46 -6.05 9.48
CA ILE A 180 13.26 -7.10 8.86
C ILE A 180 14.24 -7.70 9.88
N ASP A 181 14.93 -6.87 10.64
CA ASP A 181 15.84 -7.32 11.70
C ASP A 181 15.14 -8.06 12.83
N ALA A 182 13.88 -7.70 13.10
CA ALA A 182 13.01 -8.41 14.03
C ALA A 182 12.39 -9.70 13.44
N GLY A 183 12.74 -10.09 12.20
CA GLY A 183 12.22 -11.27 11.52
C GLY A 183 10.77 -11.14 11.05
N LYS A 184 10.32 -9.90 10.78
CA LYS A 184 8.95 -9.56 10.38
C LYS A 184 8.89 -8.89 9.01
N THR A 185 9.64 -9.44 8.04
CA THR A 185 9.80 -8.88 6.70
C THR A 185 8.48 -8.74 5.97
N ARG A 186 7.71 -9.83 5.85
CA ARG A 186 6.44 -9.85 5.11
C ARG A 186 5.32 -9.22 5.91
N GLU A 187 5.19 -9.64 7.17
CA GLU A 187 4.10 -9.18 8.05
C GLU A 187 4.08 -7.65 8.19
N TYR A 188 5.25 -7.02 8.29
CA TYR A 188 5.32 -5.56 8.39
C TYR A 188 4.98 -4.89 7.05
N HIS A 189 5.50 -5.39 5.94
CA HIS A 189 5.19 -4.92 4.59
C HIS A 189 3.68 -4.90 4.34
N ASP A 190 3.00 -6.02 4.59
CA ASP A 190 1.57 -6.16 4.41
C ASP A 190 0.77 -5.22 5.31
N ILE A 191 1.20 -5.07 6.57
CA ILE A 191 0.54 -4.18 7.54
C ILE A 191 0.66 -2.71 7.11
N VAL A 192 1.80 -2.28 6.54
CA VAL A 192 1.95 -0.90 6.05
C VAL A 192 0.98 -0.66 4.89
N PHE A 193 0.90 -1.53 3.89
CA PHE A 193 -0.05 -1.37 2.78
C PHE A 193 -1.50 -1.48 3.24
N LYS A 194 -1.83 -2.43 4.11
CA LYS A 194 -3.17 -2.57 4.68
C LYS A 194 -3.64 -1.29 5.36
N ASN A 195 -2.75 -0.63 6.10
CA ASN A 195 -3.03 0.61 6.83
C ASN A 195 -2.68 1.88 6.04
N GLN A 196 -2.40 1.78 4.73
CA GLN A 196 -2.12 2.95 3.91
C GLN A 196 -3.32 3.91 3.96
N PRO A 197 -3.10 5.19 4.29
CA PRO A 197 -4.17 6.19 4.34
C PRO A 197 -4.92 6.29 3.02
N ALA A 198 -6.24 6.48 3.09
CA ALA A 198 -7.10 6.59 1.90
C ALA A 198 -6.84 7.86 1.07
N VAL A 199 -6.20 8.88 1.67
CA VAL A 199 -5.83 10.13 1.00
C VAL A 199 -4.32 10.15 0.83
N GLU A 200 -3.88 10.17 -0.43
CA GLU A 200 -2.47 10.27 -0.78
C GLU A 200 -1.85 11.54 -0.14
N GLY A 201 -0.64 11.43 0.36
CA GLY A 201 0.04 12.51 1.06
C GLY A 201 -0.33 12.69 2.54
N THR A 202 -1.26 11.90 3.08
CA THR A 202 -1.46 11.85 4.54
C THR A 202 -0.20 11.34 5.22
N GLY A 203 0.46 10.35 4.65
CA GLY A 203 1.70 9.77 5.15
C GLY A 203 1.53 8.99 6.46
N TYR A 204 2.65 8.60 7.05
CA TYR A 204 2.71 7.80 8.27
C TYR A 204 3.40 8.60 9.37
N THR A 205 2.75 8.76 10.51
CA THR A 205 3.40 9.31 11.72
C THR A 205 4.35 8.27 12.32
N ASN A 206 5.29 8.71 13.15
CA ASN A 206 6.17 7.77 13.87
C ASN A 206 5.37 6.80 14.74
N ALA A 207 4.33 7.30 15.38
CA ALA A 207 3.43 6.48 16.19
C ALA A 207 2.73 5.39 15.37
N ALA A 208 2.29 5.71 14.15
CA ALA A 208 1.70 4.71 13.25
C ALA A 208 2.72 3.64 12.83
N LEU A 209 3.95 4.04 12.48
CA LEU A 209 5.00 3.08 12.12
C LEU A 209 5.37 2.15 13.27
N LEU A 210 5.38 2.65 14.51
CA LEU A 210 5.60 1.84 15.69
C LEU A 210 4.43 0.88 15.98
N ASP A 211 3.20 1.34 15.82
CA ASP A 211 2.01 0.51 15.96
C ASP A 211 1.96 -0.62 14.93
N PHE A 212 2.41 -0.38 13.70
CA PHE A 212 2.55 -1.42 12.66
C PHE A 212 3.51 -2.52 13.08
N GLY A 213 4.58 -2.20 13.83
CA GLY A 213 5.45 -3.20 14.44
C GLY A 213 4.69 -4.13 15.39
N THR A 214 3.84 -3.57 16.25
CA THR A 214 2.98 -4.35 17.14
C THR A 214 1.99 -5.23 16.35
N GLN A 215 1.32 -4.65 15.35
CA GLN A 215 0.39 -5.38 14.48
C GLN A 215 1.08 -6.52 13.70
N SER A 216 2.38 -6.37 13.38
CA SER A 216 3.19 -7.40 12.73
C SER A 216 3.66 -8.49 13.69
N GLY A 217 3.32 -8.39 14.97
CA GLY A 217 3.67 -9.37 15.99
C GLY A 217 5.06 -9.17 16.59
N ILE A 218 5.66 -7.98 16.48
CA ILE A 218 6.88 -7.61 17.21
C ILE A 218 6.49 -7.27 18.65
N THR A 219 7.01 -8.00 19.64
CA THR A 219 6.63 -7.86 21.05
C THR A 219 7.83 -8.00 21.98
N GLY A 220 7.69 -7.61 23.27
CA GLY A 220 8.72 -7.78 24.30
C GLY A 220 10.03 -7.07 23.95
N ASP A 221 11.17 -7.70 24.20
CA ASP A 221 12.50 -7.13 23.97
C ASP A 221 12.76 -6.82 22.49
N ALA A 222 12.19 -7.62 21.59
CA ALA A 222 12.26 -7.35 20.15
C ALA A 222 11.56 -6.03 19.80
N TYR A 223 10.43 -5.71 20.44
CA TYR A 223 9.76 -4.43 20.24
C TYR A 223 10.59 -3.26 20.75
N THR A 224 11.23 -3.38 21.92
CA THR A 224 12.11 -2.33 22.45
C THR A 224 13.26 -2.03 21.49
N THR A 225 13.84 -3.06 20.87
CA THR A 225 14.90 -2.93 19.87
C THR A 225 14.38 -2.29 18.58
N PHE A 226 13.21 -2.73 18.10
CA PHE A 226 12.52 -2.18 16.95
C PHE A 226 12.17 -0.70 17.14
N GLU A 227 11.56 -0.33 18.28
CA GLU A 227 11.20 1.03 18.61
C GLU A 227 12.43 1.95 18.60
N LYS A 228 13.53 1.51 19.25
CA LYS A 228 14.79 2.27 19.22
C LYS A 228 15.32 2.44 17.82
N CYS A 229 15.32 1.39 16.99
CA CYS A 229 15.77 1.41 15.60
C CYS A 229 14.96 2.41 14.76
N VAL A 230 13.63 2.41 14.89
CA VAL A 230 12.73 3.34 14.18
C VAL A 230 12.99 4.78 14.65
N ASN A 231 13.09 5.02 15.95
CA ASN A 231 13.29 6.35 16.51
C ASN A 231 14.67 6.93 16.17
N ASP A 232 15.69 6.10 16.07
CA ASP A 232 17.06 6.49 15.65
C ASP A 232 17.16 6.71 14.13
N GLY A 233 16.17 6.27 13.33
CA GLY A 233 16.22 6.34 11.88
C GLY A 233 17.34 5.48 11.28
N THR A 234 17.67 4.34 11.91
CA THR A 234 18.84 3.50 11.60
C THR A 234 18.98 3.20 10.11
N TYR A 235 17.88 2.96 9.42
CA TYR A 235 17.86 2.57 8.01
C TYR A 235 17.45 3.66 7.03
N LEU A 236 17.45 4.95 7.44
CA LEU A 236 17.18 6.06 6.52
C LEU A 236 18.18 6.13 5.37
N GLY A 237 19.45 5.81 5.62
CA GLY A 237 20.46 5.72 4.56
C GLY A 237 20.15 4.66 3.50
N TRP A 238 19.62 3.50 3.93
CA TRP A 238 19.14 2.47 3.01
C TRP A 238 17.96 2.98 2.16
N ALA A 239 16.98 3.65 2.77
CA ALA A 239 15.84 4.20 2.06
C ALA A 239 16.27 5.24 0.99
N VAL A 240 17.22 6.12 1.34
CA VAL A 240 17.80 7.11 0.41
C VAL A 240 18.54 6.43 -0.75
N ASN A 241 19.35 5.40 -0.46
CA ASN A 241 20.07 4.65 -1.47
C ASN A 241 19.11 3.87 -2.40
N SER A 242 18.01 3.37 -1.85
CA SER A 242 16.98 2.67 -2.62
C SER A 242 16.26 3.61 -3.60
N LEU A 243 15.92 4.83 -3.17
CA LEU A 243 15.41 5.87 -4.07
C LEU A 243 16.46 6.24 -5.15
N LYS A 244 17.74 6.34 -4.78
CA LYS A 244 18.79 6.56 -5.76
C LYS A 244 18.86 5.45 -6.80
N ALA A 245 18.79 4.18 -6.38
CA ALA A 245 18.78 3.04 -7.30
C ALA A 245 17.55 3.05 -8.24
N PHE A 246 16.38 3.45 -7.74
CA PHE A 246 15.18 3.66 -8.54
C PHE A 246 15.41 4.71 -9.65
N ASN A 247 15.99 5.85 -9.29
CA ASN A 247 16.26 6.94 -10.23
C ASN A 247 17.35 6.56 -11.25
N ASP A 248 18.44 5.93 -10.80
CA ASP A 248 19.53 5.47 -11.67
C ASP A 248 19.06 4.40 -12.66
N GLY A 249 18.12 3.54 -12.24
CA GLY A 249 17.46 2.56 -13.09
C GLY A 249 16.41 3.13 -14.05
N ALA A 250 16.19 4.45 -14.01
CA ALA A 250 15.16 5.14 -14.80
C ALA A 250 13.77 4.45 -14.71
N ILE A 251 13.41 3.93 -13.53
CA ILE A 251 12.12 3.26 -13.32
C ILE A 251 11.00 4.31 -13.46
N PRO A 252 9.99 4.09 -14.32
CA PRO A 252 9.06 5.14 -14.70
C PRO A 252 8.05 5.54 -13.60
N GLY A 253 7.84 4.67 -12.61
CA GLY A 253 6.88 4.87 -11.52
C GLY A 253 6.68 3.63 -10.69
N THR A 254 5.69 3.65 -9.80
CA THR A 254 5.31 2.52 -8.94
C THR A 254 3.81 2.22 -9.06
N PRO A 255 3.39 0.93 -8.96
CA PRO A 255 4.27 -0.24 -8.93
C PRO A 255 4.89 -0.51 -10.31
N ALA A 256 6.10 -1.08 -10.32
CA ALA A 256 6.74 -1.57 -11.55
C ALA A 256 7.32 -2.97 -11.33
N GLY A 257 7.00 -3.91 -12.20
CA GLY A 257 7.46 -5.29 -12.14
C GLY A 257 8.43 -5.61 -13.28
N TYR A 258 9.45 -6.42 -12.98
CA TYR A 258 10.43 -6.89 -13.97
C TYR A 258 10.69 -8.38 -13.74
N LEU A 259 10.63 -9.19 -14.80
CA LEU A 259 11.04 -10.59 -14.79
C LEU A 259 12.30 -10.75 -15.63
N ASP A 260 13.39 -11.15 -14.99
CA ASP A 260 14.72 -11.25 -15.61
C ASP A 260 15.10 -9.99 -16.43
N GLY A 261 14.81 -8.81 -15.86
CA GLY A 261 15.06 -7.49 -16.45
C GLY A 261 14.04 -7.02 -17.49
N THR A 262 13.06 -7.86 -17.86
CA THR A 262 11.99 -7.47 -18.79
C THR A 262 10.80 -6.91 -18.02
N GLU A 263 10.34 -5.73 -18.39
CA GLU A 263 9.19 -5.07 -17.75
C GLU A 263 7.89 -5.90 -17.93
N ILE A 264 7.15 -6.03 -16.84
CA ILE A 264 5.86 -6.72 -16.78
C ILE A 264 4.74 -5.68 -16.86
N LYS A 265 3.75 -5.92 -17.72
CA LYS A 265 2.56 -5.06 -17.78
C LYS A 265 1.79 -5.12 -16.45
N SER A 266 1.26 -3.98 -16.03
CA SER A 266 0.56 -3.85 -14.74
C SER A 266 -0.62 -4.83 -14.59
N ASP A 267 -1.36 -5.11 -15.68
CA ASP A 267 -2.47 -6.07 -15.68
C ASP A 267 -2.03 -7.54 -15.57
N VAL A 268 -0.77 -7.83 -15.90
CA VAL A 268 -0.16 -9.16 -15.70
C VAL A 268 0.36 -9.26 -14.28
N LEU A 269 1.04 -8.23 -13.78
CA LEU A 269 1.57 -8.22 -12.42
C LEU A 269 0.46 -8.33 -11.36
N ALA A 270 -0.68 -7.66 -11.58
CA ALA A 270 -1.82 -7.66 -10.67
C ALA A 270 -2.75 -8.90 -10.80
N ASP A 271 -2.49 -9.80 -11.74
CA ASP A 271 -3.30 -11.00 -11.97
C ASP A 271 -2.48 -12.26 -11.67
N LYS A 272 -2.84 -12.98 -10.62
CA LYS A 272 -2.10 -14.18 -10.17
C LYS A 272 -1.92 -15.20 -11.30
N ALA A 273 -2.96 -15.52 -12.05
CA ALA A 273 -2.90 -16.57 -13.07
C ALA A 273 -2.00 -16.16 -14.25
N LYS A 274 -2.06 -14.89 -14.66
CA LYS A 274 -1.20 -14.35 -15.72
C LYS A 274 0.27 -14.30 -15.27
N LEU A 275 0.53 -13.87 -14.04
CA LEU A 275 1.89 -13.80 -13.49
C LEU A 275 2.47 -15.20 -13.32
N ASP A 276 1.72 -16.16 -12.77
CA ASP A 276 2.13 -17.56 -12.64
C ASP A 276 2.51 -18.17 -14.01
N ALA A 277 1.68 -17.90 -15.04
CA ALA A 277 1.95 -18.37 -16.41
C ALA A 277 3.21 -17.74 -17.01
N LEU A 278 3.42 -16.43 -16.78
CA LEU A 278 4.60 -15.72 -17.25
C LEU A 278 5.88 -16.29 -16.61
N VAL A 279 5.88 -16.50 -15.29
CA VAL A 279 7.00 -17.06 -14.52
C VAL A 279 7.30 -18.50 -14.98
N ALA A 280 6.27 -19.33 -15.14
CA ALA A 280 6.42 -20.70 -15.63
C ALA A 280 7.02 -20.75 -17.04
N GLY A 281 6.72 -19.79 -17.90
CA GLY A 281 7.29 -19.66 -19.24
C GLY A 281 8.77 -19.22 -19.27
N ALA A 282 9.24 -18.56 -18.21
CA ALA A 282 10.62 -18.12 -18.05
C ALA A 282 11.54 -19.20 -17.46
N THR A 283 10.97 -20.22 -16.80
CA THR A 283 11.73 -21.36 -16.27
C THR A 283 12.20 -22.23 -17.45
N LYS A 284 13.50 -22.23 -17.74
CA LYS A 284 14.12 -23.05 -18.81
C LYS A 284 14.83 -24.24 -18.20
#